data_bf68b6c736458f5aa353f9f90b264aa6
#
_entry.id   bf68b6c736458f5aa353f9f90b264aa6
#
_cell.length_a   1.000
_cell.length_b   1.000
_cell.length_c   1.000
_cell.angle_alpha   90.00
_cell.angle_beta   90.00
_cell.angle_gamma   90.00
#
_symmetry.space_group_name_H-M   'P 1'
#
loop_
_entity.id
_entity.type
_entity.pdbx_description
1 polymer ?
#
loop_
_entity_poly.entity_id
_entity_poly.type
_entity_poly.pdbx_seq_one_letter_code
_entity_poly.pdbx_strand_id
1 'polypeptide(L)'
;MFAETIAGRWTAEKANKWYAQYPWMAGCDYIPANADNQIEMWSEATYDHATIDKELGWAEQLGFKTLRVFLSSIVYAHDSQGLKTRMDDFLSVCASHGIKPMFVFFDDCWNAVSSYGPQPRPLTGVHNSQWVQDPSCDLRLDTAKLYPQLKRYVQDILTTFGHDSRVLMWDLYNEPGNSHHGTTSLPLLRNVFILARQCHPQQPLTAGIWRDTKDFKPLNDFQLSNSDIISYHDYHGSIRHEQEIKKLQALGRPLACTEYMARTQGSFFRTIMPLLKRHRVIAINWGLVTGKTNTRYAWGDPHPDGSEPDVWFHDILRPDGSPYLTQEVNFIKAQTK
;
A
#
# COMPACT_ATOMS: atom_id res chain seq x y z
N MET A 1 -28.36 0.70 -8.52
CA MET A 1 -28.04 2.14 -8.62
C MET A 1 -26.53 2.17 -8.80
N PHE A 2 -26.02 2.80 -9.86
CA PHE A 2 -24.55 2.94 -10.02
C PHE A 2 -24.04 3.89 -8.94
N ALA A 3 -22.88 3.59 -8.35
CA ALA A 3 -22.26 4.50 -7.40
C ALA A 3 -21.93 5.83 -8.10
N GLU A 4 -22.02 6.94 -7.34
CA GLU A 4 -21.68 8.28 -7.84
C GLU A 4 -20.24 8.30 -8.34
N THR A 5 -20.02 8.83 -9.53
CA THR A 5 -18.68 9.07 -10.07
C THR A 5 -18.30 10.52 -9.84
N ILE A 6 -17.19 10.75 -9.11
CA ILE A 6 -16.66 12.08 -8.86
C ILE A 6 -16.05 12.65 -10.13
N ALA A 7 -16.31 13.92 -10.40
CA ALA A 7 -15.76 14.63 -11.57
C ALA A 7 -14.22 14.57 -11.59
N GLY A 8 -13.64 14.41 -12.79
CA GLY A 8 -12.19 14.31 -12.96
C GLY A 8 -11.63 12.89 -12.94
N ARG A 9 -12.47 11.84 -12.77
CA ARG A 9 -12.04 10.46 -13.02
C ARG A 9 -11.52 10.32 -14.45
N TRP A 10 -10.39 9.67 -14.63
CA TRP A 10 -9.87 9.40 -15.96
C TRP A 10 -10.81 8.50 -16.76
N THR A 11 -10.86 8.74 -18.08
CA THR A 11 -11.51 7.76 -18.98
C THR A 11 -10.74 6.45 -18.98
N ALA A 12 -11.39 5.36 -19.33
CA ALA A 12 -10.72 4.06 -19.46
C ALA A 12 -9.58 4.13 -20.50
N GLU A 13 -9.79 4.86 -21.60
CA GLU A 13 -8.78 5.09 -22.62
C GLU A 13 -7.54 5.79 -22.05
N LYS A 14 -7.71 6.89 -21.30
CA LYS A 14 -6.59 7.60 -20.65
C LYS A 14 -5.83 6.68 -19.69
N ALA A 15 -6.53 5.90 -18.88
CA ALA A 15 -5.92 4.97 -17.92
C ALA A 15 -5.11 3.87 -18.65
N ASN A 16 -5.69 3.27 -19.70
CA ASN A 16 -5.01 2.25 -20.51
C ASN A 16 -3.79 2.83 -21.25
N LYS A 17 -3.89 4.04 -21.81
CA LYS A 17 -2.78 4.74 -22.46
C LYS A 17 -1.65 5.04 -21.48
N TRP A 18 -1.99 5.44 -20.25
CA TRP A 18 -1.00 5.65 -19.19
C TRP A 18 -0.29 4.34 -18.84
N TYR A 19 -1.04 3.24 -18.62
CA TYR A 19 -0.42 1.96 -18.27
C TYR A 19 0.43 1.37 -19.41
N ALA A 20 0.05 1.61 -20.66
CA ALA A 20 0.79 1.13 -21.83
C ALA A 20 2.21 1.71 -21.94
N GLN A 21 2.52 2.79 -21.23
CA GLN A 21 3.86 3.39 -21.19
C GLN A 21 4.85 2.59 -20.34
N TYR A 22 4.37 1.66 -19.54
CA TYR A 22 5.19 0.86 -18.62
C TYR A 22 5.24 -0.60 -19.07
N PRO A 23 6.39 -1.27 -18.87
CA PRO A 23 6.41 -2.74 -18.89
C PRO A 23 5.52 -3.26 -17.75
N TRP A 24 5.33 -4.58 -17.71
CA TRP A 24 4.74 -5.16 -16.49
C TRP A 24 5.63 -4.88 -15.28
N MET A 25 5.03 -4.49 -14.17
CA MET A 25 5.74 -4.08 -12.96
C MET A 25 5.42 -5.02 -11.80
N ALA A 26 6.45 -5.37 -11.04
CA ALA A 26 6.35 -6.02 -9.75
C ALA A 26 7.01 -5.13 -8.69
N GLY A 27 6.57 -5.28 -7.45
CA GLY A 27 7.07 -4.56 -6.29
C GLY A 27 6.49 -5.12 -4.99
N CYS A 28 6.64 -4.38 -3.91
CA CYS A 28 6.11 -4.76 -2.61
C CYS A 28 5.52 -3.57 -1.85
N ASP A 29 4.65 -3.85 -0.89
CA ASP A 29 4.38 -2.94 0.20
C ASP A 29 5.65 -2.81 1.02
N TYR A 30 6.06 -1.57 1.26
CA TYR A 30 7.35 -1.28 1.86
C TYR A 30 7.24 -0.40 3.10
N ILE A 31 7.89 -0.87 4.13
CA ILE A 31 8.27 -0.13 5.32
C ILE A 31 9.67 -0.60 5.71
N PRO A 32 10.60 0.28 6.11
CA PRO A 32 11.94 -0.15 6.48
C PRO A 32 11.90 -1.08 7.70
N ALA A 33 12.77 -2.09 7.74
CA ALA A 33 12.77 -3.12 8.77
C ALA A 33 12.91 -2.59 10.20
N ASN A 34 13.43 -1.37 10.35
CA ASN A 34 13.59 -0.69 11.64
C ASN A 34 12.41 0.20 12.04
N ALA A 35 11.32 0.23 11.26
CA ALA A 35 10.07 0.91 11.61
C ALA A 35 8.93 -0.11 11.80
N ASP A 36 8.05 0.12 12.76
CA ASP A 36 6.89 -0.74 13.05
C ASP A 36 5.57 -0.20 12.50
N ASN A 37 5.55 1.07 12.11
CA ASN A 37 4.40 1.70 11.46
C ASN A 37 4.82 2.96 10.67
N GLN A 38 3.87 3.54 9.96
CA GLN A 38 4.09 4.73 9.14
C GLN A 38 4.48 5.98 9.94
N ILE A 39 4.15 6.06 11.24
CA ILE A 39 4.60 7.18 12.09
C ILE A 39 6.10 7.06 12.35
N GLU A 40 6.58 5.88 12.72
CA GLU A 40 8.01 5.64 12.95
C GLU A 40 8.82 5.80 11.65
N MET A 41 8.29 5.33 10.52
CA MET A 41 8.95 5.49 9.23
C MET A 41 9.18 6.96 8.87
N TRP A 42 8.19 7.83 9.14
CA TRP A 42 8.21 9.21 8.64
C TRP A 42 8.57 10.27 9.68
N SER A 43 8.75 9.94 10.96
CA SER A 43 9.13 10.89 11.99
C SER A 43 10.59 11.32 11.85
N GLU A 44 10.89 12.60 12.14
CA GLU A 44 12.25 13.15 12.06
C GLU A 44 13.27 12.34 12.87
N ALA A 45 12.88 11.93 14.08
CA ALA A 45 13.77 11.22 15.00
C ALA A 45 14.11 9.78 14.57
N THR A 46 13.35 9.19 13.63
CA THR A 46 13.44 7.76 13.29
C THR A 46 13.55 7.50 11.78
N TYR A 47 13.42 8.53 10.95
CA TYR A 47 13.64 8.40 9.50
C TYR A 47 15.08 7.98 9.22
N ASP A 48 15.27 6.86 8.55
CA ASP A 48 16.59 6.27 8.33
C ASP A 48 16.87 6.07 6.84
N HIS A 49 17.45 7.12 6.22
CA HIS A 49 17.87 7.12 4.83
C HIS A 49 18.77 5.92 4.48
N ALA A 50 19.74 5.59 5.35
CA ALA A 50 20.71 4.54 5.07
C ALA A 50 20.09 3.14 5.03
N THR A 51 19.14 2.86 5.94
CA THR A 51 18.38 1.61 5.90
C THR A 51 17.47 1.56 4.67
N ILE A 52 16.80 2.66 4.34
CA ILE A 52 15.94 2.73 3.14
C ILE A 52 16.77 2.48 1.87
N ASP A 53 17.88 3.18 1.68
CA ASP A 53 18.74 3.01 0.50
C ASP A 53 19.23 1.57 0.34
N LYS A 54 19.72 0.98 1.43
CA LYS A 54 20.17 -0.42 1.47
C LYS A 54 19.06 -1.40 1.07
N GLU A 55 17.87 -1.25 1.64
CA GLU A 55 16.74 -2.16 1.38
C GLU A 55 16.15 -1.98 -0.01
N LEU A 56 16.11 -0.75 -0.53
CA LEU A 56 15.71 -0.47 -1.91
C LEU A 56 16.73 -1.04 -2.91
N GLY A 57 18.01 -1.07 -2.57
CA GLY A 57 19.02 -1.79 -3.35
C GLY A 57 18.75 -3.30 -3.44
N TRP A 58 18.21 -3.90 -2.40
CA TRP A 58 17.76 -5.30 -2.46
C TRP A 58 16.47 -5.45 -3.29
N ALA A 59 15.53 -4.52 -3.20
CA ALA A 59 14.34 -4.50 -4.05
C ALA A 59 14.72 -4.38 -5.54
N GLU A 60 15.67 -3.52 -5.89
CA GLU A 60 16.23 -3.40 -7.23
C GLU A 60 16.83 -4.72 -7.71
N GLN A 61 17.59 -5.42 -6.86
CA GLN A 61 18.17 -6.73 -7.18
C GLN A 61 17.12 -7.82 -7.42
N LEU A 62 15.93 -7.69 -6.82
CA LEU A 62 14.75 -8.51 -7.12
C LEU A 62 14.09 -8.13 -8.45
N GLY A 63 14.49 -7.01 -9.06
CA GLY A 63 13.88 -6.45 -10.26
C GLY A 63 12.58 -5.71 -10.01
N PHE A 64 12.31 -5.31 -8.78
CA PHE A 64 11.13 -4.52 -8.43
C PHE A 64 11.22 -3.13 -9.04
N LYS A 65 10.09 -2.61 -9.55
CA LYS A 65 9.98 -1.32 -10.22
C LYS A 65 8.99 -0.38 -9.55
N THR A 66 8.27 -0.87 -8.56
CA THR A 66 7.35 -0.07 -7.75
C THR A 66 7.38 -0.51 -6.30
N LEU A 67 6.96 0.38 -5.42
CA LEU A 67 6.69 0.12 -4.01
C LEU A 67 5.35 0.74 -3.66
N ARG A 68 4.64 0.18 -2.70
CA ARG A 68 3.47 0.80 -2.08
C ARG A 68 3.84 1.20 -0.65
N VAL A 69 3.69 2.49 -0.33
CA VAL A 69 4.26 3.10 0.88
C VAL A 69 3.21 3.97 1.55
N PHE A 70 2.98 3.71 2.83
CA PHE A 70 1.98 4.40 3.62
C PHE A 70 2.51 5.72 4.17
N LEU A 71 1.81 6.82 3.92
CA LEU A 71 2.07 8.12 4.51
C LEU A 71 1.41 8.22 5.90
N SER A 72 1.68 9.31 6.62
CA SER A 72 1.06 9.57 7.92
C SER A 72 0.52 10.98 8.04
N SER A 73 -0.81 11.11 8.18
CA SER A 73 -1.46 12.39 8.45
C SER A 73 -1.10 12.93 9.84
N ILE A 74 -0.68 12.06 10.75
CA ILE A 74 -0.28 12.39 12.12
C ILE A 74 1.10 13.06 12.10
N VAL A 75 2.06 12.49 11.37
CA VAL A 75 3.38 13.12 11.16
C VAL A 75 3.22 14.44 10.41
N TYR A 76 2.36 14.46 9.37
CA TYR A 76 2.05 15.71 8.65
C TYR A 76 1.50 16.80 9.57
N ALA A 77 0.56 16.47 10.45
CA ALA A 77 -0.05 17.44 11.37
C ALA A 77 0.97 18.02 12.36
N HIS A 78 2.01 17.27 12.70
CA HIS A 78 3.07 17.69 13.59
C HIS A 78 4.19 18.47 12.87
N ASP A 79 4.64 17.93 11.72
CA ASP A 79 5.78 18.44 10.95
C ASP A 79 5.53 18.28 9.44
N SER A 80 4.68 19.13 8.89
CA SER A 80 4.29 19.04 7.47
C SER A 80 5.45 19.28 6.52
N GLN A 81 6.34 20.23 6.83
CA GLN A 81 7.50 20.53 5.99
C GLN A 81 8.56 19.43 6.07
N GLY A 82 8.85 18.93 7.27
CA GLY A 82 9.79 17.83 7.44
C GLY A 82 9.30 16.56 6.77
N LEU A 83 8.00 16.21 6.85
CA LEU A 83 7.44 15.08 6.11
C LEU A 83 7.69 15.23 4.59
N LYS A 84 7.42 16.41 4.02
CA LYS A 84 7.67 16.66 2.57
C LYS A 84 9.14 16.53 2.22
N THR A 85 10.05 17.01 3.08
CA THR A 85 11.50 16.86 2.89
C THR A 85 11.91 15.38 2.88
N ARG A 86 11.38 14.57 3.83
CA ARG A 86 11.66 13.12 3.90
C ARG A 86 11.02 12.36 2.73
N MET A 87 9.85 12.78 2.25
CA MET A 87 9.25 12.22 1.03
C MET A 87 10.10 12.52 -0.21
N ASP A 88 10.66 13.71 -0.32
CA ASP A 88 11.54 14.08 -1.45
C ASP A 88 12.86 13.29 -1.42
N ASP A 89 13.44 13.12 -0.24
CA ASP A 89 14.60 12.24 -0.03
C ASP A 89 14.27 10.79 -0.41
N PHE A 90 13.17 10.23 0.10
CA PHE A 90 12.70 8.88 -0.25
C PHE A 90 12.48 8.71 -1.76
N LEU A 91 11.88 9.70 -2.43
CA LEU A 91 11.71 9.70 -3.88
C LEU A 91 13.04 9.72 -4.62
N SER A 92 14.05 10.41 -4.08
CA SER A 92 15.39 10.44 -4.65
C SER A 92 16.08 9.08 -4.51
N VAL A 93 15.95 8.42 -3.37
CA VAL A 93 16.43 7.05 -3.16
C VAL A 93 15.71 6.08 -4.09
N CYS A 94 14.38 6.14 -4.19
CA CYS A 94 13.62 5.30 -5.13
C CYS A 94 14.11 5.48 -6.57
N ALA A 95 14.33 6.73 -7.00
CA ALA A 95 14.78 7.05 -8.34
C ALA A 95 16.19 6.50 -8.63
N SER A 96 17.12 6.54 -7.66
CA SER A 96 18.47 5.97 -7.81
C SER A 96 18.45 4.47 -8.04
N HIS A 97 17.43 3.76 -7.51
CA HIS A 97 17.20 2.32 -7.72
C HIS A 97 16.24 2.01 -8.88
N GLY A 98 15.82 3.01 -9.66
CA GLY A 98 14.90 2.82 -10.79
C GLY A 98 13.50 2.36 -10.37
N ILE A 99 13.06 2.76 -9.18
CA ILE A 99 11.78 2.44 -8.56
C ILE A 99 10.88 3.67 -8.57
N LYS A 100 9.59 3.50 -8.83
CA LYS A 100 8.57 4.55 -8.70
C LYS A 100 7.55 4.13 -7.65
N PRO A 101 7.49 4.81 -6.49
CA PRO A 101 6.55 4.43 -5.44
C PRO A 101 5.12 4.85 -5.76
N MET A 102 4.19 4.10 -5.18
CA MET A 102 2.79 4.42 -4.99
C MET A 102 2.57 4.78 -3.52
N PHE A 103 2.05 5.97 -3.23
CA PHE A 103 1.81 6.39 -1.85
C PHE A 103 0.36 6.15 -1.44
N VAL A 104 0.18 5.66 -0.20
CA VAL A 104 -1.12 5.46 0.44
C VAL A 104 -1.38 6.58 1.44
N PHE A 105 -2.55 7.25 1.33
CA PHE A 105 -2.89 8.36 2.22
C PHE A 105 -3.48 7.92 3.55
N PHE A 106 -4.47 7.03 3.52
CA PHE A 106 -5.25 6.62 4.70
C PHE A 106 -5.36 5.11 4.82
N ASP A 107 -5.64 4.64 6.03
CA ASP A 107 -5.64 3.21 6.35
C ASP A 107 -6.64 2.90 7.48
N ASP A 108 -7.46 1.85 7.29
CA ASP A 108 -8.38 1.36 8.32
C ASP A 108 -7.81 0.16 9.12
N CYS A 109 -6.56 -0.25 8.87
CA CYS A 109 -6.02 -1.48 9.44
C CYS A 109 -5.42 -1.30 10.83
N TRP A 110 -5.68 -2.28 11.69
CA TRP A 110 -5.09 -2.60 12.97
C TRP A 110 -5.44 -1.60 14.09
N ASN A 111 -4.45 -1.01 14.76
CA ASN A 111 -4.67 -0.24 15.98
C ASN A 111 -5.41 1.07 15.72
N ALA A 112 -6.53 1.26 16.40
CA ALA A 112 -7.45 2.37 16.17
C ALA A 112 -6.91 3.73 16.64
N VAL A 113 -6.09 3.73 17.69
CA VAL A 113 -5.52 4.95 18.29
C VAL A 113 -4.07 5.06 17.93
N SER A 114 -3.70 6.21 17.39
CA SER A 114 -2.34 6.53 16.99
C SER A 114 -1.99 7.96 17.40
N SER A 115 -0.74 8.18 17.78
CA SER A 115 -0.24 9.49 18.21
C SER A 115 1.19 9.70 17.74
N TYR A 116 1.55 10.98 17.52
CA TYR A 116 2.92 11.35 17.22
C TYR A 116 3.85 11.10 18.40
N GLY A 117 5.09 10.73 18.12
CA GLY A 117 6.16 10.49 19.11
C GLY A 117 6.69 9.06 19.06
N PRO A 118 7.47 8.65 20.07
CA PRO A 118 8.00 7.30 20.14
C PRO A 118 6.91 6.25 20.09
N GLN A 119 7.05 5.29 19.17
CA GLN A 119 6.07 4.23 19.02
C GLN A 119 6.31 3.11 20.05
N PRO A 120 5.27 2.40 20.50
CA PRO A 120 5.41 1.25 21.37
C PRO A 120 6.28 0.17 20.72
N ARG A 121 6.98 -0.62 21.53
CA ARG A 121 7.75 -1.76 20.99
C ARG A 121 6.82 -2.81 20.41
N PRO A 122 7.19 -3.43 19.26
CA PRO A 122 6.45 -4.55 18.70
C PRO A 122 6.26 -5.67 19.73
N LEU A 123 5.09 -6.28 19.76
CA LEU A 123 4.86 -7.50 20.51
C LEU A 123 5.59 -8.64 19.83
N THR A 124 6.37 -9.39 20.60
CA THR A 124 7.17 -10.51 20.10
C THR A 124 6.28 -11.52 19.37
N GLY A 125 6.64 -11.86 18.13
CA GLY A 125 5.94 -12.87 17.34
C GLY A 125 4.52 -12.49 16.92
N VAL A 126 4.14 -11.23 17.00
CA VAL A 126 2.79 -10.77 16.62
C VAL A 126 2.86 -9.90 15.37
N HIS A 127 2.16 -10.35 14.34
CA HIS A 127 2.04 -9.66 13.05
C HIS A 127 1.48 -8.24 13.21
N ASN A 128 2.15 -7.24 12.67
CA ASN A 128 1.73 -5.82 12.63
C ASN A 128 1.19 -5.28 13.96
N SER A 129 1.74 -5.74 15.09
CA SER A 129 1.21 -5.43 16.42
C SER A 129 1.16 -3.93 16.76
N GLN A 130 1.98 -3.12 16.09
CA GLN A 130 2.04 -1.66 16.27
C GLN A 130 1.62 -0.88 15.01
N TRP A 131 1.14 -1.56 13.97
CA TRP A 131 0.56 -0.90 12.82
C TRP A 131 -0.68 -0.11 13.22
N VAL A 132 -0.86 1.11 12.71
CA VAL A 132 -1.91 2.02 13.17
C VAL A 132 -2.79 2.50 12.03
N GLN A 133 -4.04 2.76 12.36
CA GLN A 133 -5.00 3.40 11.45
C GLN A 133 -4.62 4.87 11.20
N ASP A 134 -4.92 5.35 10.02
CA ASP A 134 -4.83 6.75 9.64
C ASP A 134 -6.06 7.16 8.82
N PRO A 135 -6.84 8.16 9.23
CA PRO A 135 -6.68 8.94 10.46
C PRO A 135 -7.02 8.14 11.71
N SER A 136 -6.43 8.53 12.86
CA SER A 136 -6.73 7.96 14.17
C SER A 136 -8.24 8.00 14.47
N CYS A 137 -8.73 6.99 15.19
CA CYS A 137 -10.13 6.92 15.60
C CYS A 137 -10.58 8.17 16.40
N ASP A 138 -9.73 8.71 17.25
CA ASP A 138 -10.05 9.92 18.04
C ASP A 138 -10.32 11.12 17.13
N LEU A 139 -9.53 11.27 16.07
CA LEU A 139 -9.75 12.32 15.09
C LEU A 139 -11.02 12.08 14.26
N ARG A 140 -11.34 10.82 13.94
CA ARG A 140 -12.57 10.46 13.20
C ARG A 140 -13.83 10.82 13.95
N LEU A 141 -13.82 10.77 15.28
CA LEU A 141 -14.95 11.15 16.12
C LEU A 141 -15.16 12.67 16.17
N ASP A 142 -14.15 13.48 15.86
CA ASP A 142 -14.22 14.94 15.80
C ASP A 142 -14.22 15.43 14.35
N THR A 143 -15.35 15.31 13.68
CA THR A 143 -15.50 15.68 12.26
C THR A 143 -15.23 17.17 12.01
N ALA A 144 -15.39 18.03 13.00
CA ALA A 144 -15.09 19.46 12.89
C ALA A 144 -13.57 19.71 12.75
N LYS A 145 -12.75 18.88 13.33
CA LYS A 145 -11.29 18.91 13.16
C LYS A 145 -10.82 18.03 12.00
N LEU A 146 -11.40 16.86 11.82
CA LEU A 146 -11.02 15.88 10.82
C LEU A 146 -10.97 16.49 9.41
N TYR A 147 -12.08 16.97 8.90
CA TYR A 147 -12.14 17.38 7.49
C TYR A 147 -11.24 18.57 7.13
N PRO A 148 -11.10 19.62 7.94
CA PRO A 148 -10.11 20.67 7.68
C PRO A 148 -8.66 20.18 7.71
N GLN A 149 -8.35 19.23 8.59
CA GLN A 149 -7.01 18.65 8.69
C GLN A 149 -6.67 17.77 7.50
N LEU A 150 -7.61 16.89 7.09
CA LEU A 150 -7.47 16.06 5.90
C LEU A 150 -7.35 16.91 4.64
N LYS A 151 -8.13 17.98 4.53
CA LYS A 151 -8.04 18.88 3.38
C LYS A 151 -6.65 19.46 3.26
N ARG A 152 -6.07 20.00 4.34
CA ARG A 152 -4.71 20.54 4.33
C ARG A 152 -3.70 19.48 3.93
N TYR A 153 -3.78 18.30 4.53
CA TYR A 153 -2.85 17.20 4.28
C TYR A 153 -2.88 16.73 2.82
N VAL A 154 -4.06 16.34 2.33
CA VAL A 154 -4.21 15.81 0.97
C VAL A 154 -3.84 16.86 -0.08
N GLN A 155 -4.31 18.11 0.10
CA GLN A 155 -4.03 19.16 -0.87
C GLN A 155 -2.57 19.58 -0.87
N ASP A 156 -1.90 19.70 0.28
CA ASP A 156 -0.50 20.08 0.35
C ASP A 156 0.41 19.00 -0.27
N ILE A 157 0.19 17.73 0.07
CA ILE A 157 0.97 16.62 -0.51
C ILE A 157 0.76 16.53 -2.03
N LEU A 158 -0.49 16.59 -2.51
CA LEU A 158 -0.76 16.50 -3.94
C LEU A 158 -0.37 17.76 -4.72
N THR A 159 -0.40 18.94 -4.10
CA THR A 159 0.14 20.16 -4.71
C THR A 159 1.65 20.07 -4.85
N THR A 160 2.35 19.49 -3.86
CA THR A 160 3.80 19.35 -3.87
C THR A 160 4.26 18.27 -4.85
N PHE A 161 3.63 17.08 -4.81
CA PHE A 161 4.13 15.88 -5.51
C PHE A 161 3.19 15.37 -6.61
N GLY A 162 2.00 15.94 -6.80
CA GLY A 162 1.04 15.50 -7.80
C GLY A 162 1.48 15.69 -9.26
N HIS A 163 2.59 16.38 -9.48
CA HIS A 163 3.24 16.51 -10.79
C HIS A 163 4.65 15.92 -10.82
N ASP A 164 5.09 15.27 -9.75
CA ASP A 164 6.41 14.65 -9.67
C ASP A 164 6.43 13.32 -10.43
N SER A 165 7.26 13.24 -11.46
CA SER A 165 7.37 12.06 -12.33
C SER A 165 7.98 10.84 -11.63
N ARG A 166 8.57 11.01 -10.43
CA ARG A 166 9.08 9.92 -9.61
C ARG A 166 7.95 9.12 -8.93
N VAL A 167 6.77 9.73 -8.73
CA VAL A 167 5.59 9.06 -8.17
C VAL A 167 4.86 8.28 -9.27
N LEU A 168 4.53 7.01 -9.02
CA LEU A 168 3.79 6.16 -9.96
C LEU A 168 2.29 6.46 -9.93
N MET A 169 1.67 6.38 -8.76
CA MET A 169 0.24 6.57 -8.55
C MET A 169 -0.07 6.87 -7.07
N TRP A 170 -1.31 7.24 -6.78
CA TRP A 170 -1.79 7.54 -5.45
C TRP A 170 -2.90 6.57 -5.04
N ASP A 171 -2.69 5.87 -3.93
CA ASP A 171 -3.73 5.10 -3.25
C ASP A 171 -4.37 5.97 -2.16
N LEU A 172 -5.62 6.29 -2.33
CA LEU A 172 -6.28 7.24 -1.46
C LEU A 172 -6.70 6.64 -0.12
N TYR A 173 -6.90 5.31 -0.08
CA TYR A 173 -7.32 4.65 1.14
C TYR A 173 -7.07 3.15 1.10
N ASN A 174 -6.26 2.67 2.04
CA ASN A 174 -6.05 1.24 2.26
C ASN A 174 -7.25 0.63 2.99
N GLU A 175 -7.79 -0.44 2.42
CA GLU A 175 -8.81 -1.31 3.02
C GLU A 175 -9.94 -0.55 3.75
N PRO A 176 -10.61 0.42 3.11
CA PRO A 176 -11.67 1.14 3.77
C PRO A 176 -12.73 0.18 4.30
N GLY A 177 -13.15 0.39 5.55
CA GLY A 177 -14.10 -0.47 6.25
C GLY A 177 -13.48 -1.60 7.05
N ASN A 178 -12.14 -1.79 7.02
CA ASN A 178 -11.44 -2.75 7.87
C ASN A 178 -11.61 -2.39 9.36
N SER A 179 -11.12 -3.22 10.25
CA SER A 179 -11.15 -3.06 11.72
C SER A 179 -12.54 -2.68 12.25
N HIS A 180 -13.58 -3.31 11.69
CA HIS A 180 -14.99 -3.12 12.03
C HIS A 180 -15.60 -1.75 11.65
N HIS A 181 -14.92 -0.93 10.87
CA HIS A 181 -15.51 0.33 10.38
C HIS A 181 -16.64 0.11 9.39
N GLY A 182 -16.56 -0.93 8.53
CA GLY A 182 -17.60 -1.21 7.55
C GLY A 182 -17.89 0.04 6.69
N THR A 183 -19.17 0.28 6.36
CA THR A 183 -19.56 1.40 5.51
C THR A 183 -19.40 2.78 6.16
N THR A 184 -19.05 2.87 7.45
CA THR A 184 -18.78 4.17 8.09
C THR A 184 -17.54 4.87 7.53
N SER A 185 -16.67 4.14 6.82
CA SER A 185 -15.52 4.73 6.10
C SER A 185 -15.90 5.40 4.77
N LEU A 186 -17.10 5.16 4.24
CA LEU A 186 -17.50 5.68 2.93
C LEU A 186 -17.51 7.22 2.84
N PRO A 187 -18.01 7.99 3.83
CA PRO A 187 -17.94 9.45 3.80
C PRO A 187 -16.52 9.99 3.72
N LEU A 188 -15.59 9.39 4.47
CA LEU A 188 -14.18 9.76 4.43
C LEU A 188 -13.55 9.42 3.08
N LEU A 189 -13.72 8.20 2.59
CA LEU A 189 -13.27 7.77 1.28
C LEU A 189 -13.75 8.69 0.16
N ARG A 190 -15.04 9.05 0.19
CA ARG A 190 -15.64 10.00 -0.76
C ARG A 190 -14.98 11.38 -0.69
N ASN A 191 -14.78 11.90 0.51
CA ASN A 191 -14.16 13.20 0.73
C ASN A 191 -12.73 13.24 0.19
N VAL A 192 -11.93 12.20 0.45
CA VAL A 192 -10.55 12.11 -0.02
C VAL A 192 -10.46 12.10 -1.55
N PHE A 193 -11.34 11.35 -2.23
CA PHE A 193 -11.41 11.40 -3.70
C PHE A 193 -11.75 12.79 -4.22
N ILE A 194 -12.71 13.49 -3.60
CA ILE A 194 -13.06 14.87 -3.98
C ILE A 194 -11.85 15.80 -3.85
N LEU A 195 -11.18 15.77 -2.69
CA LEU A 195 -10.00 16.60 -2.42
C LEU A 195 -8.85 16.30 -3.39
N ALA A 196 -8.57 15.01 -3.63
CA ALA A 196 -7.51 14.61 -4.54
C ALA A 196 -7.79 15.02 -5.99
N ARG A 197 -9.03 14.89 -6.46
CA ARG A 197 -9.42 15.36 -7.82
C ARG A 197 -9.27 16.87 -7.99
N GLN A 198 -9.54 17.65 -6.94
CA GLN A 198 -9.36 19.11 -6.97
C GLN A 198 -7.89 19.53 -7.15
N CYS A 199 -6.94 18.69 -6.80
CA CYS A 199 -5.51 18.94 -6.98
C CYS A 199 -5.01 18.62 -8.40
N HIS A 200 -5.80 17.96 -9.24
CA HIS A 200 -5.46 17.58 -10.62
C HIS A 200 -4.11 16.88 -10.77
N PRO A 201 -3.77 15.84 -9.98
CA PRO A 201 -2.50 15.16 -10.12
C PRO A 201 -2.35 14.53 -11.51
N GLN A 202 -1.11 14.46 -11.99
CA GLN A 202 -0.80 13.81 -13.28
C GLN A 202 -0.79 12.28 -13.16
N GLN A 203 -0.64 11.76 -11.96
CA GLN A 203 -0.69 10.33 -11.68
C GLN A 203 -2.13 9.87 -11.47
N PRO A 204 -2.44 8.60 -11.75
CA PRO A 204 -3.76 8.04 -11.49
C PRO A 204 -4.05 7.91 -9.99
N LEU A 205 -5.33 7.99 -9.65
CA LEU A 205 -5.85 7.78 -8.30
C LEU A 205 -6.54 6.42 -8.23
N THR A 206 -6.38 5.74 -7.09
CA THR A 206 -7.07 4.49 -6.78
C THR A 206 -7.43 4.39 -5.31
N ALA A 207 -8.28 3.46 -4.96
CA ALA A 207 -8.45 2.87 -3.64
C ALA A 207 -8.90 1.41 -3.83
N GLY A 208 -8.13 0.46 -3.29
CA GLY A 208 -8.28 -0.95 -3.58
C GLY A 208 -9.46 -1.61 -2.89
N ILE A 209 -10.20 -2.44 -3.63
CA ILE A 209 -11.16 -3.37 -3.01
C ILE A 209 -10.40 -4.52 -2.36
N TRP A 210 -10.85 -4.95 -1.19
CA TRP A 210 -10.16 -6.01 -0.44
C TRP A 210 -11.11 -7.09 0.10
N ARG A 211 -12.41 -6.80 0.14
CA ARG A 211 -13.43 -7.70 0.66
C ARG A 211 -14.67 -7.66 -0.22
N ASP A 212 -15.01 -8.80 -0.83
CA ASP A 212 -16.18 -8.93 -1.70
C ASP A 212 -17.32 -9.63 -0.94
N THR A 213 -17.93 -8.89 -0.03
CA THR A 213 -19.14 -9.34 0.71
C THR A 213 -20.25 -8.30 0.54
N LYS A 214 -21.49 -8.75 0.75
CA LYS A 214 -22.67 -7.91 0.48
C LYS A 214 -22.69 -6.59 1.28
N ASP A 215 -22.18 -6.61 2.49
CA ASP A 215 -22.07 -5.44 3.38
C ASP A 215 -21.00 -4.46 2.91
N PHE A 216 -19.96 -4.91 2.20
CA PHE A 216 -18.93 -4.06 1.58
C PHE A 216 -19.31 -3.52 0.20
N LYS A 217 -20.42 -3.98 -0.38
CA LYS A 217 -20.83 -3.55 -1.71
C LYS A 217 -20.88 -2.03 -1.89
N PRO A 218 -21.38 -1.19 -0.96
CA PRO A 218 -21.37 0.26 -1.14
C PRO A 218 -19.95 0.85 -1.26
N LEU A 219 -18.99 0.34 -0.49
CA LEU A 219 -17.58 0.72 -0.58
C LEU A 219 -16.99 0.28 -1.91
N ASN A 220 -17.17 -0.99 -2.28
CA ASN A 220 -16.63 -1.56 -3.50
C ASN A 220 -17.18 -0.85 -4.74
N ASP A 221 -18.50 -0.60 -4.79
CA ASP A 221 -19.13 0.12 -5.90
C ASP A 221 -18.52 1.53 -6.04
N PHE A 222 -18.29 2.22 -4.92
CA PHE A 222 -17.67 3.54 -4.94
C PHE A 222 -16.21 3.49 -5.40
N GLN A 223 -15.39 2.57 -4.86
CA GLN A 223 -13.99 2.40 -5.24
C GLN A 223 -13.84 2.08 -6.74
N LEU A 224 -14.61 1.12 -7.25
CA LEU A 224 -14.62 0.74 -8.67
C LEU A 224 -15.11 1.86 -9.58
N SER A 225 -16.08 2.68 -9.12
CA SER A 225 -16.62 3.79 -9.91
C SER A 225 -15.74 5.03 -9.91
N ASN A 226 -14.76 5.16 -9.00
CA ASN A 226 -13.95 6.37 -8.83
C ASN A 226 -12.47 6.19 -9.07
N SER A 227 -11.94 4.98 -9.03
CA SER A 227 -10.53 4.69 -9.33
C SER A 227 -10.21 4.82 -10.81
N ASP A 228 -9.06 5.39 -11.13
CA ASP A 228 -8.53 5.46 -12.49
C ASP A 228 -7.95 4.12 -12.92
N ILE A 229 -7.13 3.53 -12.04
CA ILE A 229 -6.61 2.16 -12.09
C ILE A 229 -7.37 1.37 -11.04
N ILE A 230 -7.88 0.21 -11.38
CA ILE A 230 -8.56 -0.64 -10.41
C ILE A 230 -7.52 -1.39 -9.58
N SER A 231 -7.42 -1.07 -8.30
CA SER A 231 -6.58 -1.82 -7.37
C SER A 231 -7.42 -2.77 -6.51
N TYR A 232 -6.79 -3.85 -6.07
CA TYR A 232 -7.44 -4.87 -5.23
C TYR A 232 -6.41 -5.65 -4.42
N HIS A 233 -6.88 -6.29 -3.33
CA HIS A 233 -6.12 -7.24 -2.54
C HIS A 233 -6.68 -8.64 -2.74
N ASP A 234 -5.79 -9.63 -2.92
CA ASP A 234 -6.21 -11.03 -2.99
C ASP A 234 -5.11 -11.97 -2.48
N TYR A 235 -5.36 -12.58 -1.35
CA TYR A 235 -4.48 -13.55 -0.71
C TYR A 235 -4.91 -15.02 -0.97
N HIS A 236 -5.82 -15.25 -1.90
CA HIS A 236 -6.25 -16.61 -2.24
C HIS A 236 -5.31 -17.28 -3.24
N GLY A 237 -5.47 -18.60 -3.36
CA GLY A 237 -4.77 -19.40 -4.37
C GLY A 237 -5.16 -19.03 -5.82
N SER A 238 -4.35 -19.44 -6.78
CA SER A 238 -4.38 -18.99 -8.17
C SER A 238 -5.72 -19.12 -8.89
N ILE A 239 -6.50 -20.15 -8.60
CA ILE A 239 -7.81 -20.36 -9.27
C ILE A 239 -8.79 -19.23 -8.95
N ARG A 240 -8.94 -18.92 -7.65
CA ARG A 240 -9.84 -17.86 -7.20
C ARG A 240 -9.31 -16.48 -7.60
N HIS A 241 -8.01 -16.26 -7.48
CA HIS A 241 -7.36 -15.01 -7.87
C HIS A 241 -7.56 -14.74 -9.38
N GLU A 242 -7.42 -15.76 -10.25
CA GLU A 242 -7.68 -15.59 -11.69
C GLU A 242 -9.15 -15.25 -12.00
N GLN A 243 -10.09 -15.79 -11.23
CA GLN A 243 -11.50 -15.42 -11.36
C GLN A 243 -11.73 -13.95 -11.01
N GLU A 244 -11.11 -13.45 -9.94
CA GLU A 244 -11.20 -12.03 -9.58
C GLU A 244 -10.55 -11.13 -10.63
N ILE A 245 -9.37 -11.47 -11.16
CA ILE A 245 -8.75 -10.75 -12.26
C ILE A 245 -9.71 -10.63 -13.46
N LYS A 246 -10.31 -11.74 -13.91
CA LYS A 246 -11.22 -11.75 -15.05
C LYS A 246 -12.47 -10.89 -14.82
N LYS A 247 -13.02 -10.93 -13.61
CA LYS A 247 -14.14 -10.09 -13.19
C LYS A 247 -13.78 -8.60 -13.27
N LEU A 248 -12.61 -8.21 -12.73
CA LEU A 248 -12.18 -6.82 -12.71
C LEU A 248 -11.73 -6.33 -14.10
N GLN A 249 -11.12 -7.16 -14.93
CA GLN A 249 -10.77 -6.83 -16.32
C GLN A 249 -11.98 -6.47 -17.17
N ALA A 250 -13.16 -7.02 -16.87
CA ALA A 250 -14.40 -6.68 -17.56
C ALA A 250 -14.80 -5.20 -17.41
N LEU A 251 -14.21 -4.47 -16.45
CA LEU A 251 -14.39 -3.02 -16.28
C LEU A 251 -13.58 -2.19 -17.29
N GLY A 252 -12.73 -2.81 -18.11
CA GLY A 252 -12.00 -2.18 -19.21
C GLY A 252 -10.87 -1.23 -18.77
N ARG A 253 -10.36 -1.37 -17.53
CA ARG A 253 -9.30 -0.54 -16.95
C ARG A 253 -8.08 -1.36 -16.58
N PRO A 254 -6.88 -0.75 -16.50
CA PRO A 254 -5.71 -1.42 -15.95
C PRO A 254 -5.93 -1.86 -14.50
N LEU A 255 -5.30 -2.95 -14.11
CA LEU A 255 -5.40 -3.52 -12.77
C LEU A 255 -4.06 -3.43 -12.02
N ALA A 256 -4.15 -3.27 -10.70
CA ALA A 256 -3.06 -3.42 -9.74
C ALA A 256 -3.52 -4.33 -8.59
N CYS A 257 -2.88 -5.47 -8.41
CA CYS A 257 -2.99 -6.25 -7.18
C CYS A 257 -2.01 -5.63 -6.19
N THR A 258 -2.55 -4.85 -5.26
CA THR A 258 -1.76 -4.04 -4.33
C THR A 258 -1.42 -4.77 -3.04
N GLU A 259 -1.98 -5.96 -2.85
CA GLU A 259 -1.54 -6.91 -1.83
C GLU A 259 -1.83 -8.34 -2.27
N TYR A 260 -0.81 -9.18 -2.25
CA TYR A 260 -0.91 -10.62 -2.43
C TYR A 260 0.26 -11.31 -1.72
N MET A 261 0.34 -12.60 -1.80
CA MET A 261 1.35 -13.46 -1.23
C MET A 261 1.23 -13.58 0.31
N ALA A 262 0.58 -14.64 0.70
CA ALA A 262 0.49 -15.11 2.09
C ALA A 262 0.66 -16.63 2.06
N ARG A 263 1.87 -17.11 2.41
CA ARG A 263 2.26 -18.51 2.15
C ARG A 263 1.33 -19.51 2.83
N THR A 264 0.92 -19.25 4.07
CA THR A 264 0.01 -20.17 4.80
C THR A 264 -1.43 -20.12 4.28
N GLN A 265 -1.79 -19.13 3.43
CA GLN A 265 -3.10 -19.03 2.78
C GLN A 265 -3.09 -19.62 1.35
N GLY A 266 -1.97 -20.16 0.91
CA GLY A 266 -1.86 -20.75 -0.44
C GLY A 266 -1.61 -19.73 -1.56
N SER A 267 -1.36 -18.48 -1.21
CA SER A 267 -0.95 -17.43 -2.15
C SER A 267 0.58 -17.37 -2.19
N PHE A 268 1.19 -17.87 -3.27
CA PHE A 268 2.64 -17.98 -3.41
C PHE A 268 3.14 -17.19 -4.62
N PHE A 269 4.36 -16.68 -4.56
CA PHE A 269 5.01 -16.05 -5.73
C PHE A 269 4.95 -16.96 -6.95
N ARG A 270 5.27 -18.24 -6.78
CA ARG A 270 5.33 -19.21 -7.88
C ARG A 270 4.01 -19.40 -8.63
N THR A 271 2.88 -19.25 -7.96
CA THR A 271 1.56 -19.47 -8.55
C THR A 271 0.88 -18.17 -8.95
N ILE A 272 1.07 -17.08 -8.21
CA ILE A 272 0.36 -15.81 -8.41
C ILE A 272 1.12 -14.87 -9.34
N MET A 273 2.44 -14.72 -9.18
CA MET A 273 3.22 -13.76 -9.95
C MET A 273 3.16 -13.99 -11.48
N PRO A 274 3.27 -15.24 -12.01
CA PRO A 274 3.07 -15.51 -13.43
C PRO A 274 1.64 -15.21 -13.90
N LEU A 275 0.65 -15.41 -13.04
CA LEU A 275 -0.74 -15.08 -13.33
C LEU A 275 -0.90 -13.57 -13.53
N LEU A 276 -0.41 -12.76 -12.57
CA LEU A 276 -0.45 -11.31 -12.64
C LEU A 276 0.31 -10.79 -13.88
N LYS A 277 1.49 -11.36 -14.18
CA LYS A 277 2.28 -11.02 -15.37
C LYS A 277 1.52 -11.30 -16.67
N ARG A 278 0.93 -12.50 -16.81
CA ARG A 278 0.14 -12.91 -17.98
C ARG A 278 -1.04 -11.97 -18.24
N HIS A 279 -1.71 -11.54 -17.18
CA HIS A 279 -2.85 -10.62 -17.26
C HIS A 279 -2.45 -9.14 -17.26
N ARG A 280 -1.14 -8.82 -17.24
CA ARG A 280 -0.61 -7.46 -17.13
C ARG A 280 -1.18 -6.69 -15.94
N VAL A 281 -1.32 -7.34 -14.79
CA VAL A 281 -1.71 -6.72 -13.52
C VAL A 281 -0.44 -6.29 -12.81
N ILE A 282 -0.35 -5.04 -12.32
CA ILE A 282 0.75 -4.59 -11.46
C ILE A 282 0.73 -5.47 -10.20
N ALA A 283 1.89 -6.03 -9.83
CA ALA A 283 1.99 -7.04 -8.78
C ALA A 283 2.76 -6.48 -7.58
N ILE A 284 2.06 -6.16 -6.49
CA ILE A 284 2.65 -5.63 -5.26
C ILE A 284 2.34 -6.63 -4.13
N ASN A 285 3.36 -7.33 -3.64
CA ASN A 285 3.22 -8.24 -2.51
C ASN A 285 3.40 -7.51 -1.19
N TRP A 286 2.78 -7.99 -0.11
CA TRP A 286 3.07 -7.49 1.23
C TRP A 286 4.43 -8.00 1.70
N GLY A 287 5.29 -7.08 2.23
CA GLY A 287 6.56 -7.40 2.87
C GLY A 287 7.76 -7.55 1.93
N LEU A 288 8.90 -7.05 2.37
CA LEU A 288 10.21 -7.19 1.71
C LEU A 288 11.23 -7.79 2.68
N VAL A 289 11.54 -7.06 3.73
CA VAL A 289 12.55 -7.41 4.73
C VAL A 289 11.86 -7.61 6.08
N THR A 290 12.10 -8.75 6.72
CA THR A 290 11.57 -8.97 8.06
C THR A 290 12.15 -7.98 9.06
N GLY A 291 11.28 -7.37 9.84
CA GLY A 291 11.63 -6.31 10.77
C GLY A 291 10.64 -6.16 11.91
N LYS A 292 10.51 -4.94 12.41
CA LYS A 292 9.64 -4.61 13.54
C LYS A 292 8.16 -4.90 13.29
N THR A 293 7.69 -4.86 12.04
CA THR A 293 6.31 -5.23 11.68
C THR A 293 5.98 -6.69 11.93
N ASN A 294 6.98 -7.54 12.06
CA ASN A 294 6.79 -8.98 12.30
C ASN A 294 5.93 -9.69 11.21
N THR A 295 5.96 -9.22 9.98
CA THR A 295 5.13 -9.75 8.89
C THR A 295 5.54 -11.13 8.39
N ARG A 296 6.61 -11.71 8.96
CA ARG A 296 6.93 -13.14 8.80
C ARG A 296 5.98 -14.07 9.54
N TYR A 297 5.30 -13.60 10.59
CA TYR A 297 4.27 -14.36 11.32
C TYR A 297 2.91 -14.23 10.65
N ALA A 298 2.08 -15.27 10.75
CA ALA A 298 0.75 -15.25 10.14
C ALA A 298 -0.28 -14.49 10.99
N TRP A 299 -1.34 -14.02 10.36
CA TRP A 299 -2.48 -13.45 11.05
C TRP A 299 -3.09 -14.47 12.00
N GLY A 300 -3.29 -14.09 13.26
CA GLY A 300 -3.93 -14.95 14.26
C GLY A 300 -3.09 -16.14 14.74
N ASP A 301 -1.81 -16.21 14.36
CA ASP A 301 -0.86 -17.23 14.81
C ASP A 301 0.36 -16.58 15.48
N PRO A 302 0.20 -16.05 16.70
CA PRO A 302 1.28 -15.38 17.43
C PRO A 302 2.28 -16.38 18.00
N HIS A 303 3.56 -15.96 18.01
CA HIS A 303 4.69 -16.69 18.61
C HIS A 303 5.31 -15.87 19.76
N PRO A 304 4.65 -15.77 20.93
CA PRO A 304 5.06 -14.86 22.00
C PRO A 304 6.40 -15.24 22.65
N ASP A 305 6.87 -16.46 22.43
CA ASP A 305 8.21 -16.93 22.82
C ASP A 305 9.31 -16.49 21.85
N GLY A 306 8.94 -15.84 20.73
CA GLY A 306 9.87 -15.39 19.70
C GLY A 306 10.37 -16.50 18.77
N SER A 307 9.81 -17.72 18.86
CA SER A 307 10.18 -18.80 17.94
C SER A 307 9.90 -18.41 16.49
N GLU A 308 10.79 -18.79 15.58
CA GLU A 308 10.58 -18.56 14.14
C GLU A 308 9.46 -19.48 13.65
N PRO A 309 8.49 -18.95 12.85
CA PRO A 309 7.42 -19.80 12.31
C PRO A 309 7.99 -20.79 11.29
N ASP A 310 7.40 -21.99 11.19
CA ASP A 310 7.81 -23.01 10.23
C ASP A 310 7.79 -22.50 8.79
N VAL A 311 6.82 -21.64 8.47
CA VAL A 311 6.67 -20.99 7.17
C VAL A 311 6.47 -19.50 7.39
N TRP A 312 7.38 -18.68 6.84
CA TRP A 312 7.20 -17.23 6.86
C TRP A 312 5.97 -16.81 6.06
N PHE A 313 5.20 -15.90 6.63
CA PHE A 313 3.93 -15.49 6.04
C PHE A 313 4.12 -14.62 4.79
N HIS A 314 4.82 -13.49 4.91
CA HIS A 314 4.99 -12.52 3.81
C HIS A 314 6.45 -12.29 3.41
N ASP A 315 7.35 -11.99 4.35
CA ASP A 315 8.67 -11.43 4.05
C ASP A 315 9.51 -12.30 3.12
N ILE A 316 10.35 -11.64 2.32
CA ILE A 316 11.22 -12.25 1.31
C ILE A 316 12.65 -12.40 1.84
N LEU A 317 13.12 -11.37 2.54
CA LEU A 317 14.51 -11.22 2.97
C LEU A 317 14.64 -11.15 4.49
N ARG A 318 15.77 -11.63 4.98
CA ARG A 318 16.22 -11.43 6.37
C ARG A 318 16.78 -10.02 6.56
N PRO A 319 17.02 -9.55 7.81
CA PRO A 319 17.53 -8.20 8.08
C PRO A 319 18.92 -7.92 7.48
N ASP A 320 19.67 -8.96 7.15
CA ASP A 320 20.98 -8.87 6.47
C ASP A 320 20.88 -8.92 4.93
N GLY A 321 19.66 -8.99 4.38
CA GLY A 321 19.40 -9.10 2.95
C GLY A 321 19.48 -10.54 2.40
N SER A 322 19.81 -11.51 3.22
CA SER A 322 19.81 -12.90 2.78
C SER A 322 18.38 -13.41 2.55
N PRO A 323 18.14 -14.27 1.53
CA PRO A 323 16.82 -14.80 1.24
C PRO A 323 16.26 -15.65 2.39
N TYR A 324 14.94 -15.51 2.67
CA TYR A 324 14.24 -16.56 3.41
C TYR A 324 14.30 -17.88 2.63
N LEU A 325 13.91 -17.86 1.35
CA LEU A 325 14.01 -18.99 0.43
C LEU A 325 14.77 -18.59 -0.84
N THR A 326 15.97 -19.12 -1.03
CA THR A 326 16.80 -18.82 -2.21
C THR A 326 16.09 -19.15 -3.52
N GLN A 327 15.33 -20.25 -3.57
CA GLN A 327 14.58 -20.64 -4.75
C GLN A 327 13.48 -19.64 -5.10
N GLU A 328 12.82 -19.04 -4.11
CA GLU A 328 11.78 -18.03 -4.30
C GLU A 328 12.38 -16.73 -4.83
N VAL A 329 13.48 -16.25 -4.26
CA VAL A 329 14.20 -15.07 -4.74
C VAL A 329 14.66 -15.25 -6.19
N ASN A 330 15.23 -16.42 -6.53
CA ASN A 330 15.62 -16.73 -7.91
C ASN A 330 14.41 -16.75 -8.86
N PHE A 331 13.28 -17.27 -8.40
CA PHE A 331 12.04 -17.25 -9.16
C PHE A 331 11.53 -15.81 -9.39
N ILE A 332 11.49 -14.97 -8.36
CA ILE A 332 11.10 -13.55 -8.49
C ILE A 332 11.99 -12.86 -9.53
N LYS A 333 13.31 -12.99 -9.41
CA LYS A 333 14.29 -12.42 -10.36
C LYS A 333 14.08 -12.90 -11.80
N ALA A 334 13.66 -14.14 -11.99
CA ALA A 334 13.34 -14.66 -13.32
C ALA A 334 12.04 -14.11 -13.91
N GLN A 335 11.07 -13.75 -13.06
CA GLN A 335 9.79 -13.17 -13.51
C GLN A 335 9.91 -11.67 -13.81
N THR A 336 10.77 -10.95 -13.10
CA THR A 336 10.93 -9.48 -13.20
C THR A 336 11.88 -9.05 -14.31
N LYS A 337 12.67 -9.96 -14.83
CA LYS A 337 13.47 -9.78 -16.05
C LYS A 337 12.54 -9.81 -17.26
#